data_85a8b42de456dd01ee2784b7c5f3a042
#
_entry.id   85a8b42de456dd01ee2784b7c5f3a042
#
_cell.length_a   1.000
_cell.length_b   1.000
_cell.length_c   1.000
_cell.angle_alpha   90.00
_cell.angle_beta   90.00
_cell.angle_gamma   90.00
#
_symmetry.space_group_name_H-M   'P 1'
#
loop_
_entity.id
_entity.type
_entity.pdbx_description
1 polymer ?
#
loop_
_entity_poly.entity_id
_entity_poly.type
_entity_poly.pdbx_seq_one_letter_code
_entity_poly.pdbx_strand_id
1 'polypeptide(L)'
;MVKLNKVLKGSVAFLSASLLLAACGNNANSKPAEKTADGKTKISFLSTWQINDVRPPKDETLVGQWLEEQLGIDIDLVTIPGEGVSSKVNSLITSNQLPTVLLTTGDKSDIAGINKLGKQGAFLDLSQHMDKLPNYKKYLEKNNALAQIEDDEKHIYAFTKFFTDENIMYTTPILRKDLLVGSEFEDLSKIKTVDDYTKVLKYLTEKQGSPAFIQRNGYEGFMKRVTPLWNLSHRTYYDYESDSYKHPVEQPQLKQFVEWLKELRKDNVLHPDWAVMKDETWEGLLASNKGSFTVDRMNIIGDNNFDKSFDWQPLVYPEINGKRYLQPKTPYISDSGWVINANAPKEEIDKALEFFNFLYADENQEKLAIGFEGKTFTRENPNTQAGIKWLIQIYGENAGNDKAELLFKHGNQAFTRVQTKLDIEAQPGTFPKVMYDQVDKIKKDLGGFRPDTPVLSFTTEELDVLTKSEAGLNTFFDENIIKFIEGQRDMSEWDSFINEA
;
A
#
# COMPACT_ATOMS: atom_id res chain seq x y z
N MET A 1 46.50 -8.26 -47.31
CA MET A 1 47.51 -7.18 -47.50
C MET A 1 47.23 -6.12 -46.51
N VAL A 2 48.09 -6.05 -45.51
CA VAL A 2 48.98 -4.93 -45.20
C VAL A 2 48.21 -3.73 -44.62
N LYS A 3 48.44 -3.19 -43.39
CA LYS A 3 49.66 -3.07 -42.57
C LYS A 3 49.31 -2.77 -41.10
N LEU A 4 50.08 -3.33 -40.19
CA LEU A 4 50.35 -2.90 -38.81
C LEU A 4 51.02 -1.50 -38.77
N ASN A 5 50.76 -0.78 -37.71
CA ASN A 5 51.72 0.01 -36.86
C ASN A 5 50.92 1.11 -36.13
N LYS A 6 51.12 1.49 -34.90
CA LYS A 6 52.28 1.49 -33.98
C LYS A 6 51.83 1.67 -32.52
N VAL A 7 52.58 1.03 -31.69
CA VAL A 7 52.66 1.15 -30.22
C VAL A 7 52.95 2.59 -29.76
N LEU A 8 52.25 3.03 -28.70
CA LEU A 8 52.79 4.06 -27.80
C LEU A 8 52.69 3.57 -26.35
N LYS A 9 53.85 3.38 -25.75
CA LYS A 9 54.04 3.09 -24.34
C LYS A 9 53.76 4.36 -23.52
N GLY A 10 52.87 4.29 -22.57
CA GLY A 10 52.72 5.30 -21.51
C GLY A 10 52.85 4.60 -20.17
N SER A 11 53.84 5.00 -19.41
CA SER A 11 54.28 4.41 -18.13
C SER A 11 53.24 4.64 -17.04
N VAL A 12 52.76 3.58 -16.43
CA VAL A 12 51.95 3.63 -15.20
C VAL A 12 52.92 3.66 -14.02
N ALA A 13 52.96 4.78 -13.33
CA ALA A 13 53.61 4.92 -12.05
C ALA A 13 52.73 4.29 -10.96
N PHE A 14 53.15 3.16 -10.40
CA PHE A 14 52.57 2.60 -9.20
C PHE A 14 52.99 3.45 -7.99
N LEU A 15 52.04 4.23 -7.40
CA LEU A 15 52.14 4.73 -6.06
C LEU A 15 51.61 3.65 -5.10
N SER A 16 52.51 2.95 -4.47
CA SER A 16 52.26 2.08 -3.34
C SER A 16 51.98 2.94 -2.09
N ALA A 17 50.71 3.15 -1.77
CA ALA A 17 50.28 3.68 -0.49
C ALA A 17 50.11 2.51 0.49
N SER A 18 50.98 2.50 1.49
CA SER A 18 51.00 1.56 2.60
C SER A 18 49.70 1.62 3.39
N LEU A 19 48.88 0.56 3.32
CA LEU A 19 47.72 0.34 4.19
C LEU A 19 48.28 -0.05 5.59
N LEU A 20 48.27 0.90 6.50
CA LEU A 20 48.30 0.61 7.91
C LEU A 20 46.96 -0.01 8.32
N LEU A 21 46.98 -1.30 8.61
CA LEU A 21 45.93 -1.99 9.33
C LEU A 21 45.84 -1.41 10.74
N ALA A 22 44.88 -0.52 10.98
CA ALA A 22 44.37 -0.24 12.30
C ALA A 22 43.06 -1.01 12.44
N ALA A 23 43.16 -2.23 12.95
CA ALA A 23 42.01 -2.91 13.55
C ALA A 23 41.78 -2.23 14.89
N CYS A 24 40.60 -1.56 15.02
CA CYS A 24 39.86 -1.42 16.28
C CYS A 24 38.66 -0.48 16.10
N GLY A 25 37.47 -0.96 16.43
CA GLY A 25 36.34 -0.14 16.80
C GLY A 25 35.44 0.29 15.62
N ASN A 26 34.40 -0.47 15.42
CA ASN A 26 33.32 -0.15 14.50
C ASN A 26 32.51 1.05 15.05
N ASN A 27 32.91 2.29 14.73
CA ASN A 27 32.07 3.47 14.89
C ASN A 27 31.73 4.02 13.49
N ALA A 28 30.75 3.43 12.83
CA ALA A 28 30.24 3.92 11.56
C ALA A 28 29.75 5.39 11.68
N ASN A 29 29.26 5.79 12.84
CA ASN A 29 28.85 7.17 13.17
C ASN A 29 29.99 8.21 13.17
N SER A 30 31.24 7.83 12.92
CA SER A 30 32.40 8.73 12.85
C SER A 30 32.67 9.29 11.45
N LYS A 31 31.96 8.83 10.42
CA LYS A 31 32.10 9.40 9.08
C LYS A 31 31.43 10.76 9.03
N PRO A 32 32.07 11.80 8.43
CA PRO A 32 31.40 13.07 8.21
C PRO A 32 30.26 12.89 7.19
N ALA A 33 29.16 13.62 7.41
CA ALA A 33 28.09 13.70 6.45
C ALA A 33 28.55 14.39 5.16
N GLU A 34 28.02 13.94 4.05
CA GLU A 34 28.24 14.59 2.76
C GLU A 34 27.45 15.91 2.71
N LYS A 35 28.07 16.98 2.19
CA LYS A 35 27.45 18.29 2.07
C LYS A 35 27.51 18.80 0.64
N THR A 36 26.48 19.52 0.26
CA THR A 36 26.46 20.28 -0.98
C THR A 36 27.38 21.50 -0.91
N ALA A 37 27.65 22.13 -2.05
CA ALA A 37 28.51 23.32 -2.11
C ALA A 37 27.94 24.52 -1.33
N ASP A 38 26.62 24.60 -1.17
CA ASP A 38 25.91 25.60 -0.37
C ASP A 38 25.72 25.19 1.11
N GLY A 39 26.33 24.09 1.52
CA GLY A 39 26.42 23.67 2.93
C GLY A 39 25.25 22.85 3.45
N LYS A 40 24.27 22.49 2.62
CA LYS A 40 23.17 21.57 3.01
C LYS A 40 23.71 20.17 3.27
N THR A 41 23.15 19.48 4.28
CA THR A 41 23.47 18.09 4.53
C THR A 41 22.76 17.20 3.51
N LYS A 42 23.51 16.41 2.76
CA LYS A 42 22.96 15.47 1.79
C LYS A 42 22.41 14.25 2.52
N ILE A 43 21.17 13.90 2.24
CA ILE A 43 20.51 12.73 2.78
C ILE A 43 20.08 11.83 1.64
N SER A 44 20.59 10.59 1.65
CA SER A 44 20.22 9.60 0.65
C SER A 44 18.93 8.87 1.05
N PHE A 45 18.00 8.83 0.11
CA PHE A 45 16.71 8.16 0.25
C PHE A 45 16.58 7.04 -0.79
N LEU A 46 16.11 5.87 -0.37
CA LEU A 46 15.69 4.80 -1.25
C LEU A 46 14.18 4.62 -1.18
N SER A 47 13.52 4.67 -2.33
CA SER A 47 12.07 4.47 -2.43
C SER A 47 11.73 3.42 -3.49
N THR A 48 10.72 2.60 -3.22
CA THR A 48 10.11 1.72 -4.22
C THR A 48 8.92 2.36 -4.91
N TRP A 49 8.60 3.57 -4.49
CA TRP A 49 7.43 4.25 -5.00
C TRP A 49 7.67 4.71 -6.43
N GLN A 50 7.04 4.02 -7.37
CA GLN A 50 7.03 4.35 -8.80
C GLN A 50 5.59 4.45 -9.26
N ILE A 51 5.28 5.49 -10.02
CA ILE A 51 4.12 5.53 -10.87
C ILE A 51 4.60 5.83 -12.27
N ASN A 52 4.44 4.87 -13.19
CA ASN A 52 4.62 4.99 -14.63
C ASN A 52 5.95 5.59 -15.10
N ASP A 53 7.08 5.16 -14.54
CA ASP A 53 8.45 5.54 -14.97
C ASP A 53 8.71 7.07 -15.09
N VAL A 54 7.72 7.89 -14.77
CA VAL A 54 7.81 9.35 -14.84
C VAL A 54 8.00 9.92 -13.45
N ARG A 55 9.18 10.43 -13.16
CA ARG A 55 9.48 11.22 -11.97
C ARG A 55 10.10 12.52 -12.38
N PRO A 56 9.54 13.64 -11.94
CA PRO A 56 10.32 14.87 -11.97
C PRO A 56 11.49 14.72 -10.99
N PRO A 57 12.65 15.25 -11.31
CA PRO A 57 13.71 15.44 -10.35
C PRO A 57 13.16 16.09 -9.07
N LYS A 58 13.67 15.71 -7.91
CA LYS A 58 13.24 16.22 -6.60
C LYS A 58 13.25 17.74 -6.49
N ASP A 59 14.22 18.38 -7.09
CA ASP A 59 14.46 19.82 -7.15
C ASP A 59 13.48 20.57 -8.06
N GLU A 60 12.73 19.87 -8.90
CA GLU A 60 11.64 20.42 -9.70
C GLU A 60 10.28 20.39 -8.96
N THR A 61 10.18 19.68 -7.83
CA THR A 61 8.93 19.59 -7.08
C THR A 61 8.80 20.69 -6.03
N LEU A 62 7.62 21.30 -5.93
CA LEU A 62 7.37 22.35 -4.93
C LEU A 62 7.54 21.85 -3.49
N VAL A 63 7.10 20.63 -3.21
CA VAL A 63 7.22 20.03 -1.86
C VAL A 63 8.68 19.67 -1.57
N GLY A 64 9.41 19.12 -2.55
CA GLY A 64 10.83 18.79 -2.39
C GLY A 64 11.65 20.04 -2.07
N GLN A 65 11.51 21.10 -2.88
CA GLN A 65 12.17 22.40 -2.64
C GLN A 65 11.83 22.95 -1.26
N TRP A 66 10.56 22.96 -0.90
CA TRP A 66 10.12 23.43 0.41
C TRP A 66 10.73 22.64 1.57
N LEU A 67 10.79 21.29 1.49
CA LEU A 67 11.41 20.45 2.51
C LEU A 67 12.91 20.74 2.62
N GLU A 68 13.61 20.84 1.50
CA GLU A 68 15.04 21.17 1.49
C GLU A 68 15.35 22.54 2.09
N GLU A 69 14.53 23.55 1.78
CA GLU A 69 14.66 24.90 2.32
C GLU A 69 14.40 24.94 3.83
N GLN A 70 13.32 24.28 4.30
CA GLN A 70 12.94 24.31 5.72
C GLN A 70 13.93 23.57 6.60
N LEU A 71 14.54 22.51 6.10
CA LEU A 71 15.37 21.58 6.90
C LEU A 71 16.88 21.76 6.66
N GLY A 72 17.27 22.56 5.66
CA GLY A 72 18.68 22.74 5.28
C GLY A 72 19.33 21.42 4.82
N ILE A 73 18.58 20.58 4.10
CA ILE A 73 19.01 19.30 3.55
C ILE A 73 19.00 19.31 2.04
N ASP A 74 19.72 18.37 1.44
CA ASP A 74 19.63 17.98 0.04
C ASP A 74 19.07 16.54 -0.03
N ILE A 75 17.90 16.36 -0.65
CA ILE A 75 17.23 15.08 -0.77
C ILE A 75 17.78 14.33 -1.98
N ASP A 76 18.64 13.34 -1.76
CA ASP A 76 19.15 12.46 -2.82
C ASP A 76 18.27 11.22 -2.94
N LEU A 77 17.20 11.32 -3.74
CA LEU A 77 16.20 10.29 -3.87
C LEU A 77 16.51 9.33 -5.01
N VAL A 78 16.82 8.09 -4.67
CA VAL A 78 16.92 6.97 -5.60
C VAL A 78 15.66 6.12 -5.52
N THR A 79 15.15 5.73 -6.67
CA THR A 79 13.98 4.85 -6.75
C THR A 79 14.30 3.58 -7.49
N ILE A 80 13.74 2.49 -7.00
CA ILE A 80 13.88 1.16 -7.61
C ILE A 80 12.50 0.56 -7.82
N PRO A 81 12.34 -0.32 -8.84
CA PRO A 81 11.10 -1.07 -9.03
C PRO A 81 10.72 -1.86 -7.77
N GLY A 82 9.42 -1.99 -7.51
CA GLY A 82 8.91 -2.79 -6.40
C GLY A 82 9.31 -4.27 -6.49
N GLU A 83 9.38 -4.80 -7.71
CA GLU A 83 9.87 -6.15 -7.95
C GLU A 83 11.37 -6.27 -7.59
N GLY A 84 11.69 -7.23 -6.72
CA GLY A 84 13.07 -7.48 -6.29
C GLY A 84 13.64 -6.50 -5.26
N VAL A 85 12.83 -5.56 -4.75
CA VAL A 85 13.28 -4.59 -3.75
C VAL A 85 13.81 -5.27 -2.47
N SER A 86 13.17 -6.35 -2.03
CA SER A 86 13.61 -7.11 -0.86
C SER A 86 15.01 -7.68 -1.02
N SER A 87 15.29 -8.30 -2.17
CA SER A 87 16.63 -8.80 -2.50
C SER A 87 17.64 -7.67 -2.57
N LYS A 88 17.26 -6.52 -3.13
CA LYS A 88 18.12 -5.33 -3.18
C LYS A 88 18.42 -4.79 -1.79
N VAL A 89 17.41 -4.63 -0.94
CA VAL A 89 17.58 -4.15 0.45
C VAL A 89 18.45 -5.12 1.24
N ASN A 90 18.22 -6.44 1.15
CA ASN A 90 19.07 -7.44 1.81
C ASN A 90 20.52 -7.37 1.34
N SER A 91 20.78 -7.16 0.05
CA SER A 91 22.12 -6.96 -0.49
C SER A 91 22.77 -5.69 0.08
N LEU A 92 22.03 -4.60 0.19
CA LEU A 92 22.51 -3.34 0.76
C LEU A 92 22.82 -3.47 2.26
N ILE A 93 21.99 -4.20 3.03
CA ILE A 93 22.25 -4.53 4.44
C ILE A 93 23.55 -5.32 4.56
N THR A 94 23.67 -6.42 3.80
CA THR A 94 24.84 -7.32 3.86
C THR A 94 26.13 -6.62 3.47
N SER A 95 26.09 -5.69 2.51
CA SER A 95 27.25 -4.91 2.06
C SER A 95 27.51 -3.64 2.90
N ASN A 96 26.69 -3.35 3.90
CA ASN A 96 26.70 -2.11 4.68
C ASN A 96 26.66 -0.85 3.80
N GLN A 97 25.78 -0.86 2.78
CA GLN A 97 25.59 0.21 1.80
C GLN A 97 24.15 0.74 1.79
N LEU A 98 23.44 0.61 2.91
CA LEU A 98 22.11 1.20 3.04
C LEU A 98 22.20 2.73 2.89
N PRO A 99 21.27 3.35 2.18
CA PRO A 99 21.07 4.80 2.23
C PRO A 99 20.67 5.24 3.64
N THR A 100 20.70 6.53 3.90
CA THR A 100 20.33 7.09 5.20
C THR A 100 18.88 6.78 5.56
N VAL A 101 17.97 6.87 4.58
CA VAL A 101 16.53 6.63 4.75
C VAL A 101 16.03 5.63 3.72
N LEU A 102 15.26 4.66 4.18
CA LEU A 102 14.48 3.78 3.33
C LEU A 102 13.00 4.13 3.48
N LEU A 103 12.38 4.58 2.39
CA LEU A 103 10.95 4.87 2.33
C LEU A 103 10.10 3.58 2.17
N THR A 104 10.77 2.44 1.98
CA THR A 104 10.20 1.10 2.01
C THR A 104 11.29 0.05 2.10
N THR A 105 10.96 -1.09 2.65
CA THR A 105 11.86 -2.26 2.75
C THR A 105 11.38 -3.45 1.88
N GLY A 106 10.42 -3.22 0.96
CA GLY A 106 9.83 -4.25 0.13
C GLY A 106 8.89 -5.17 0.90
N ASP A 107 9.00 -6.47 0.72
CA ASP A 107 8.29 -7.49 1.49
C ASP A 107 8.72 -7.54 2.97
N LYS A 108 9.76 -6.79 3.35
CA LYS A 108 10.15 -6.52 4.73
C LYS A 108 9.67 -5.16 5.23
N SER A 109 8.70 -4.55 4.55
CA SER A 109 8.13 -3.26 4.92
C SER A 109 7.07 -3.35 6.03
N ASP A 110 6.58 -4.55 6.33
CA ASP A 110 5.72 -4.76 7.50
C ASP A 110 6.49 -4.56 8.81
N ILE A 111 5.76 -4.19 9.84
CA ILE A 111 6.37 -3.88 11.15
C ILE A 111 7.17 -5.06 11.72
N ALA A 112 6.69 -6.29 11.56
CA ALA A 112 7.39 -7.47 12.07
C ALA A 112 8.74 -7.67 11.36
N GLY A 113 8.77 -7.55 10.03
CA GLY A 113 10.01 -7.62 9.25
C GLY A 113 10.97 -6.47 9.56
N ILE A 114 10.45 -5.26 9.76
CA ILE A 114 11.25 -4.09 10.18
C ILE A 114 11.84 -4.32 11.55
N ASN A 115 11.07 -4.75 12.54
CA ASN A 115 11.54 -5.02 13.89
C ASN A 115 12.62 -6.10 13.91
N LYS A 116 12.45 -7.16 13.13
CA LYS A 116 13.48 -8.21 12.98
C LYS A 116 14.82 -7.66 12.47
N LEU A 117 14.80 -6.81 11.45
CA LEU A 117 16.00 -6.17 10.90
C LEU A 117 16.57 -5.10 11.86
N GLY A 118 15.71 -4.39 12.58
CA GLY A 118 16.08 -3.41 13.60
C GLY A 118 16.85 -4.05 14.74
N LYS A 119 16.36 -5.18 15.29
CA LYS A 119 17.07 -5.97 16.30
C LYS A 119 18.44 -6.46 15.83
N GLN A 120 18.63 -6.68 14.54
CA GLN A 120 19.91 -7.02 13.93
C GLN A 120 20.83 -5.81 13.72
N GLY A 121 20.41 -4.60 14.11
CA GLY A 121 21.19 -3.37 14.02
C GLY A 121 21.20 -2.71 12.64
N ALA A 122 20.30 -3.09 11.74
CA ALA A 122 20.18 -2.45 10.42
C ALA A 122 19.48 -1.08 10.52
N PHE A 123 18.46 -0.94 11.39
CA PHE A 123 17.65 0.25 11.50
C PHE A 123 17.78 0.92 12.87
N LEU A 124 17.66 2.25 12.88
CA LEU A 124 17.78 3.07 14.08
C LEU A 124 16.61 2.79 15.05
N ASP A 125 16.93 2.55 16.31
CA ASP A 125 15.92 2.46 17.36
C ASP A 125 15.41 3.86 17.72
N LEU A 126 14.19 4.17 17.24
CA LEU A 126 13.54 5.45 17.45
C LEU A 126 13.09 5.66 18.91
N SER A 127 12.92 4.60 19.69
CA SER A 127 12.50 4.69 21.10
C SER A 127 13.48 5.54 21.92
N GLN A 128 14.75 5.53 21.55
CA GLN A 128 15.83 6.29 22.18
C GLN A 128 15.92 7.75 21.70
N HIS A 129 15.06 8.15 20.75
CA HIS A 129 15.07 9.48 20.13
C HIS A 129 13.71 10.19 20.19
N MET A 130 12.78 9.71 21.03
CA MET A 130 11.42 10.26 21.14
C MET A 130 11.38 11.71 21.63
N ASP A 131 12.44 12.19 22.28
CA ASP A 131 12.65 13.59 22.64
C ASP A 131 12.81 14.50 21.42
N LYS A 132 13.36 13.97 20.31
CA LYS A 132 13.50 14.66 19.01
C LYS A 132 12.29 14.49 18.10
N LEU A 133 11.31 13.66 18.48
CA LEU A 133 10.18 13.24 17.69
C LEU A 133 8.81 13.60 18.32
N PRO A 134 8.62 14.81 18.88
CA PRO A 134 7.39 15.16 19.59
C PRO A 134 6.14 15.06 18.72
N ASN A 135 6.21 15.39 17.42
CA ASN A 135 5.07 15.29 16.52
C ASN A 135 4.71 13.84 16.21
N TYR A 136 5.71 12.97 15.98
CA TYR A 136 5.49 11.54 15.80
C TYR A 136 4.90 10.89 17.07
N LYS A 137 5.51 11.17 18.23
CA LYS A 137 5.04 10.70 19.54
C LYS A 137 3.59 11.05 19.79
N LYS A 138 3.17 12.28 19.49
CA LYS A 138 1.77 12.74 19.59
C LYS A 138 0.80 11.81 18.82
N TYR A 139 1.15 11.40 17.60
CA TYR A 139 0.31 10.51 16.80
C TYR A 139 0.30 9.08 17.32
N LEU A 140 1.42 8.59 17.84
CA LEU A 140 1.49 7.28 18.48
C LEU A 140 0.56 7.20 19.70
N GLU A 141 0.62 8.20 20.57
CA GLU A 141 -0.22 8.28 21.78
C GLU A 141 -1.71 8.47 21.44
N LYS A 142 -2.02 9.39 20.53
CA LYS A 142 -3.39 9.66 20.08
C LYS A 142 -4.10 8.43 19.54
N ASN A 143 -3.41 7.58 18.81
CA ASN A 143 -3.97 6.42 18.12
C ASN A 143 -3.77 5.11 18.89
N ASN A 144 -3.21 5.16 20.11
CA ASN A 144 -2.83 3.97 20.89
C ASN A 144 -2.01 2.96 20.05
N ALA A 145 -1.05 3.51 19.26
CA ALA A 145 -0.37 2.77 18.21
C ALA A 145 0.89 2.05 18.67
N LEU A 146 1.39 2.34 19.87
CA LEU A 146 2.65 1.79 20.38
C LEU A 146 2.67 0.26 20.32
N ALA A 147 1.62 -0.39 20.82
CA ALA A 147 1.54 -1.85 20.79
C ALA A 147 1.61 -2.46 19.38
N GLN A 148 1.31 -1.67 18.34
CA GLN A 148 1.32 -2.13 16.94
C GLN A 148 2.69 -2.02 16.27
N ILE A 149 3.59 -1.20 16.82
CA ILE A 149 4.87 -0.90 16.19
C ILE A 149 6.08 -1.26 17.04
N GLU A 150 5.90 -1.42 18.35
CA GLU A 150 6.95 -1.87 19.26
C GLU A 150 7.28 -3.35 19.03
N ASP A 151 8.54 -3.69 19.22
CA ASP A 151 8.95 -5.08 19.39
C ASP A 151 8.67 -5.57 20.84
N ASP A 152 9.02 -6.82 21.14
CA ASP A 152 8.86 -7.44 22.46
C ASP A 152 9.70 -6.77 23.56
N GLU A 153 10.75 -6.01 23.19
CA GLU A 153 11.61 -5.24 24.07
C GLU A 153 11.26 -3.75 24.12
N LYS A 154 10.16 -3.33 23.49
CA LYS A 154 9.66 -1.96 23.42
C LYS A 154 10.50 -1.01 22.55
N HIS A 155 11.29 -1.55 21.62
CA HIS A 155 11.97 -0.75 20.63
C HIS A 155 11.04 -0.40 19.47
N ILE A 156 11.30 0.73 18.83
CA ILE A 156 10.54 1.24 17.67
C ILE A 156 11.54 1.53 16.56
N TYR A 157 11.33 0.93 15.37
CA TYR A 157 12.26 1.12 14.24
C TYR A 157 11.60 1.81 13.03
N ALA A 158 10.29 1.99 13.03
CA ALA A 158 9.56 2.46 11.88
C ALA A 158 8.83 3.79 12.11
N PHE A 159 8.82 4.64 11.10
CA PHE A 159 7.89 5.76 10.95
C PHE A 159 6.68 5.30 10.15
N THR A 160 5.60 4.97 10.84
CA THR A 160 4.39 4.49 10.21
C THR A 160 3.50 5.61 9.68
N LYS A 161 2.55 5.29 8.80
CA LYS A 161 1.54 6.24 8.32
C LYS A 161 0.29 6.14 9.18
N PHE A 162 -0.25 7.30 9.57
CA PHE A 162 -1.52 7.39 10.28
C PHE A 162 -2.66 7.76 9.34
N PHE A 163 -3.83 7.20 9.63
CA PHE A 163 -5.07 7.50 8.94
C PHE A 163 -6.04 8.12 9.93
N THR A 164 -6.81 9.10 9.50
CA THR A 164 -7.85 9.70 10.35
C THR A 164 -9.12 8.84 10.41
N ASP A 165 -9.98 9.09 11.39
CA ASP A 165 -11.28 8.42 11.52
C ASP A 165 -12.18 8.56 10.28
N GLU A 166 -11.92 9.58 9.48
CA GLU A 166 -12.66 9.90 8.27
C GLU A 166 -12.10 9.19 7.04
N ASN A 167 -11.15 8.26 7.23
CA ASN A 167 -10.59 7.53 6.09
C ASN A 167 -11.63 6.59 5.49
N ILE A 168 -12.10 6.97 4.32
CA ILE A 168 -13.09 6.24 3.52
C ILE A 168 -12.45 5.34 2.45
N MET A 169 -11.13 5.19 2.45
CA MET A 169 -10.40 4.40 1.46
C MET A 169 -10.33 2.92 1.86
N TYR A 170 -11.48 2.28 2.06
CA TYR A 170 -11.57 0.85 2.35
C TYR A 170 -11.97 0.04 1.11
N THR A 171 -11.65 -1.24 1.13
CA THR A 171 -12.01 -2.18 0.07
C THR A 171 -13.49 -2.53 0.13
N THR A 172 -14.19 -2.42 -0.99
CA THR A 172 -15.62 -2.71 -1.13
C THR A 172 -15.90 -3.33 -2.50
N PRO A 173 -16.97 -4.13 -2.65
CA PRO A 173 -17.45 -4.53 -3.97
C PRO A 173 -17.90 -3.29 -4.77
N ILE A 174 -17.53 -3.21 -6.03
CA ILE A 174 -17.78 -2.05 -6.90
C ILE A 174 -18.28 -2.58 -8.24
N LEU A 175 -19.38 -2.01 -8.74
CA LEU A 175 -19.92 -2.38 -10.05
C LEU A 175 -20.29 -1.18 -10.92
N ARG A 176 -20.47 -1.45 -12.22
CA ARG A 176 -20.92 -0.54 -13.26
C ARG A 176 -22.45 -0.42 -13.24
N LYS A 177 -22.97 0.59 -12.54
CA LYS A 177 -24.41 0.85 -12.43
C LYS A 177 -25.03 1.30 -13.75
N ASP A 178 -24.29 2.04 -14.57
CA ASP A 178 -24.79 2.48 -15.89
C ASP A 178 -25.20 1.32 -16.80
N LEU A 179 -24.60 0.14 -16.64
CA LEU A 179 -24.96 -1.06 -17.37
C LEU A 179 -26.28 -1.71 -16.87
N LEU A 180 -26.75 -1.31 -15.70
CA LEU A 180 -27.95 -1.85 -15.06
C LEU A 180 -29.23 -1.05 -15.38
N VAL A 181 -29.11 0.08 -16.05
CA VAL A 181 -30.25 0.95 -16.38
C VAL A 181 -31.32 0.17 -17.19
N GLY A 182 -32.53 0.20 -16.71
CA GLY A 182 -33.67 -0.52 -17.31
C GLY A 182 -33.74 -2.01 -16.96
N SER A 183 -32.87 -2.53 -16.14
CA SER A 183 -32.91 -3.91 -15.62
C SER A 183 -33.57 -3.99 -14.24
N GLU A 184 -33.87 -5.21 -13.79
CA GLU A 184 -34.32 -5.47 -12.41
C GLU A 184 -33.27 -5.12 -11.34
N PHE A 185 -32.00 -4.98 -11.73
CA PHE A 185 -30.85 -4.67 -10.87
C PHE A 185 -30.50 -3.17 -10.79
N GLU A 186 -31.25 -2.29 -11.46
CA GLU A 186 -31.04 -0.84 -11.47
C GLU A 186 -31.05 -0.24 -10.04
N ASP A 187 -31.94 -0.77 -9.18
CA ASP A 187 -31.97 -0.45 -7.77
C ASP A 187 -30.97 -1.32 -6.98
N LEU A 188 -29.77 -0.79 -6.75
CA LEU A 188 -28.69 -1.49 -6.04
C LEU A 188 -29.09 -1.92 -4.61
N SER A 189 -30.10 -1.33 -4.00
CA SER A 189 -30.58 -1.71 -2.66
C SER A 189 -31.21 -3.11 -2.62
N LYS A 190 -31.54 -3.66 -3.78
CA LYS A 190 -32.09 -5.02 -3.95
C LYS A 190 -31.00 -6.09 -4.05
N ILE A 191 -29.76 -5.70 -4.30
CA ILE A 191 -28.62 -6.63 -4.39
C ILE A 191 -28.10 -6.86 -2.96
N LYS A 192 -28.57 -7.94 -2.32
CA LYS A 192 -28.37 -8.18 -0.89
C LYS A 192 -27.65 -9.48 -0.57
N THR A 193 -27.95 -10.55 -1.30
CA THR A 193 -27.48 -11.91 -1.04
C THR A 193 -26.39 -12.31 -2.03
N VAL A 194 -25.67 -13.40 -1.74
CA VAL A 194 -24.74 -14.01 -2.71
C VAL A 194 -25.45 -14.40 -4.00
N ASP A 195 -26.70 -14.85 -3.92
CA ASP A 195 -27.51 -15.17 -5.09
C ASP A 195 -27.81 -13.92 -5.94
N ASP A 196 -28.11 -12.78 -5.29
CA ASP A 196 -28.32 -11.52 -6.03
C ASP A 196 -27.01 -11.06 -6.68
N TYR A 197 -25.87 -11.19 -5.99
CA TYR A 197 -24.56 -10.94 -6.58
C TYR A 197 -24.29 -11.82 -7.79
N THR A 198 -24.57 -13.11 -7.68
CA THR A 198 -24.40 -14.06 -8.79
C THR A 198 -25.25 -13.68 -9.97
N LYS A 199 -26.53 -13.34 -9.77
CA LYS A 199 -27.46 -12.93 -10.84
C LYS A 199 -27.02 -11.65 -11.53
N VAL A 200 -26.66 -10.61 -10.76
CA VAL A 200 -26.22 -9.36 -11.35
C VAL A 200 -24.88 -9.51 -12.10
N LEU A 201 -23.97 -10.32 -11.60
CA LEU A 201 -22.69 -10.59 -12.27
C LEU A 201 -22.89 -11.36 -13.59
N LYS A 202 -23.80 -12.35 -13.62
CA LYS A 202 -24.20 -13.06 -14.85
C LYS A 202 -24.84 -12.09 -15.86
N TYR A 203 -25.76 -11.25 -15.40
CA TYR A 203 -26.36 -10.20 -16.25
C TYR A 203 -25.32 -9.26 -16.86
N LEU A 204 -24.39 -8.77 -16.04
CA LEU A 204 -23.31 -7.88 -16.49
C LEU A 204 -22.39 -8.57 -17.52
N THR A 205 -22.07 -9.85 -17.30
CA THR A 205 -21.29 -10.66 -18.24
C THR A 205 -21.97 -10.79 -19.58
N GLU A 206 -23.24 -11.10 -19.60
CA GLU A 206 -24.05 -11.20 -20.83
C GLU A 206 -24.15 -9.82 -21.53
N LYS A 207 -24.42 -8.76 -20.76
CA LYS A 207 -24.55 -7.40 -21.27
C LYS A 207 -23.29 -6.89 -21.96
N GLN A 208 -22.11 -7.21 -21.41
CA GLN A 208 -20.82 -6.78 -21.97
C GLN A 208 -20.23 -7.76 -22.97
N GLY A 209 -20.67 -9.02 -22.98
CA GLY A 209 -20.06 -10.10 -23.76
C GLY A 209 -18.63 -10.44 -23.32
N SER A 210 -18.30 -10.16 -22.05
CA SER A 210 -16.99 -10.42 -21.42
C SER A 210 -17.17 -10.69 -19.93
N PRO A 211 -16.22 -11.40 -19.26
CA PRO A 211 -16.30 -11.63 -17.83
C PRO A 211 -16.50 -10.34 -17.04
N ALA A 212 -17.56 -10.28 -16.24
CA ALA A 212 -17.86 -9.11 -15.42
C ALA A 212 -16.87 -8.94 -14.27
N PHE A 213 -16.49 -10.06 -13.60
CA PHE A 213 -15.65 -10.05 -12.42
C PHE A 213 -14.17 -10.13 -12.81
N ILE A 214 -13.50 -9.02 -12.66
CA ILE A 214 -12.05 -8.87 -12.86
C ILE A 214 -11.41 -8.36 -11.58
N GLN A 215 -10.21 -8.84 -11.28
CA GLN A 215 -9.47 -8.44 -10.07
C GLN A 215 -7.97 -8.43 -10.34
N ARG A 216 -7.30 -7.39 -9.88
CA ARG A 216 -5.86 -7.18 -10.04
C ARG A 216 -5.02 -7.84 -8.95
N ASN A 217 -3.70 -7.83 -9.15
CA ASN A 217 -2.65 -8.34 -8.26
C ASN A 217 -2.67 -9.87 -8.07
N GLY A 218 -3.11 -10.60 -9.07
CA GLY A 218 -3.08 -12.07 -9.08
C GLY A 218 -3.83 -12.72 -7.94
N TYR A 219 -3.49 -13.98 -7.64
CA TYR A 219 -4.16 -14.79 -6.61
C TYR A 219 -4.15 -14.12 -5.23
N GLU A 220 -2.99 -13.66 -4.78
CA GLU A 220 -2.83 -13.02 -3.48
C GLU A 220 -3.72 -11.78 -3.34
N GLY A 221 -3.68 -10.91 -4.36
CA GLY A 221 -4.51 -9.71 -4.39
C GLY A 221 -5.99 -10.00 -4.48
N PHE A 222 -6.38 -11.03 -5.25
CA PHE A 222 -7.75 -11.52 -5.36
C PHE A 222 -8.27 -12.00 -4.00
N MET A 223 -7.57 -12.95 -3.39
CA MET A 223 -8.01 -13.56 -2.14
C MET A 223 -8.07 -12.53 -1.00
N LYS A 224 -7.05 -11.68 -0.86
CA LYS A 224 -7.01 -10.61 0.16
C LYS A 224 -8.23 -9.68 0.10
N ARG A 225 -8.78 -9.43 -1.10
CA ARG A 225 -9.91 -8.51 -1.27
C ARG A 225 -11.27 -9.18 -1.26
N VAL A 226 -11.36 -10.42 -1.73
CA VAL A 226 -12.66 -11.09 -1.95
C VAL A 226 -13.08 -11.96 -0.75
N THR A 227 -12.14 -12.62 -0.07
CA THR A 227 -12.46 -13.45 1.10
C THR A 227 -13.17 -12.70 2.25
N PRO A 228 -12.89 -11.39 2.51
CA PRO A 228 -13.59 -10.66 3.57
C PRO A 228 -15.11 -10.54 3.36
N LEU A 229 -15.61 -10.66 2.12
CA LEU A 229 -17.05 -10.70 1.84
C LEU A 229 -17.74 -11.88 2.56
N TRP A 230 -16.98 -12.95 2.84
CA TRP A 230 -17.42 -14.19 3.47
C TRP A 230 -16.97 -14.32 4.93
N ASN A 231 -16.51 -13.22 5.55
CA ASN A 231 -15.87 -13.23 6.87
C ASN A 231 -14.67 -14.21 6.94
N LEU A 232 -13.94 -14.27 5.86
CA LEU A 232 -12.74 -15.09 5.73
C LEU A 232 -11.51 -14.20 5.51
N SER A 233 -10.35 -14.82 5.56
CA SER A 233 -9.12 -14.31 4.99
C SER A 233 -8.46 -15.41 4.18
N HIS A 234 -7.40 -15.10 3.44
CA HIS A 234 -6.59 -16.11 2.74
C HIS A 234 -5.41 -16.59 3.59
N ARG A 235 -5.27 -16.04 4.80
CA ARG A 235 -4.22 -16.36 5.80
C ARG A 235 -4.85 -16.38 7.17
N THR A 236 -4.08 -16.72 8.18
CA THR A 236 -4.49 -16.58 9.58
C THR A 236 -5.04 -15.18 9.85
N TYR A 237 -6.18 -15.08 10.48
CA TYR A 237 -6.87 -13.82 10.74
C TYR A 237 -7.61 -13.86 12.08
N TYR A 238 -7.85 -12.66 12.62
CA TYR A 238 -8.70 -12.49 13.79
C TYR A 238 -10.18 -12.52 13.38
N ASP A 239 -10.90 -13.51 13.89
CA ASP A 239 -12.35 -13.57 13.76
C ASP A 239 -13.02 -12.84 14.92
N TYR A 240 -13.52 -11.65 14.63
CA TYR A 240 -14.14 -10.77 15.63
C TYR A 240 -15.43 -11.34 16.24
N GLU A 241 -16.04 -12.36 15.64
CA GLU A 241 -17.25 -12.98 16.14
C GLU A 241 -16.96 -14.03 17.21
N SER A 242 -15.87 -14.74 17.07
CA SER A 242 -15.44 -15.76 18.05
C SER A 242 -14.31 -15.29 18.96
N ASP A 243 -13.86 -14.03 18.79
CA ASP A 243 -12.74 -13.44 19.55
C ASP A 243 -11.50 -14.33 19.55
N SER A 244 -11.13 -14.81 18.36
CA SER A 244 -10.00 -15.76 18.23
C SER A 244 -9.32 -15.66 16.87
N TYR A 245 -8.04 -16.06 16.83
CA TYR A 245 -7.34 -16.23 15.56
C TYR A 245 -7.69 -17.56 14.93
N LYS A 246 -7.93 -17.56 13.62
CA LYS A 246 -8.32 -18.72 12.83
C LYS A 246 -7.59 -18.74 11.50
N HIS A 247 -7.40 -19.93 10.96
CA HIS A 247 -7.05 -20.13 9.57
C HIS A 247 -8.31 -20.40 8.73
N PRO A 248 -8.43 -19.93 7.48
CA PRO A 248 -9.63 -20.15 6.67
C PRO A 248 -9.98 -21.62 6.47
N VAL A 249 -9.00 -22.53 6.46
CA VAL A 249 -9.22 -23.98 6.34
C VAL A 249 -10.11 -24.56 7.43
N GLU A 250 -10.16 -23.93 8.60
CA GLU A 250 -11.01 -24.33 9.73
C GLU A 250 -12.46 -23.86 9.60
N GLN A 251 -12.75 -23.04 8.58
CA GLN A 251 -14.05 -22.36 8.46
C GLN A 251 -14.96 -23.05 7.45
N PRO A 252 -16.18 -23.43 7.84
CA PRO A 252 -17.13 -24.07 6.92
C PRO A 252 -17.53 -23.19 5.74
N GLN A 253 -17.46 -21.85 5.89
CA GLN A 253 -17.73 -20.89 4.83
C GLN A 253 -16.72 -20.98 3.68
N LEU A 254 -15.52 -21.52 3.91
CA LEU A 254 -14.51 -21.64 2.87
C LEU A 254 -14.99 -22.54 1.71
N LYS A 255 -15.65 -23.65 2.03
CA LYS A 255 -16.20 -24.53 1.00
C LYS A 255 -17.22 -23.83 0.12
N GLN A 256 -18.16 -23.12 0.74
CA GLN A 256 -19.19 -22.36 0.02
C GLN A 256 -18.58 -21.25 -0.84
N PHE A 257 -17.56 -20.55 -0.33
CA PHE A 257 -16.81 -19.53 -1.06
C PHE A 257 -16.15 -20.11 -2.32
N VAL A 258 -15.47 -21.26 -2.18
CA VAL A 258 -14.80 -21.92 -3.31
C VAL A 258 -15.82 -22.45 -4.33
N GLU A 259 -16.94 -23.04 -3.88
CA GLU A 259 -18.03 -23.48 -4.74
C GLU A 259 -18.63 -22.30 -5.53
N TRP A 260 -18.84 -21.16 -4.88
CA TRP A 260 -19.30 -19.94 -5.54
C TRP A 260 -18.33 -19.46 -6.63
N LEU A 261 -17.03 -19.37 -6.33
CA LEU A 261 -16.03 -18.97 -7.32
C LEU A 261 -15.93 -19.97 -8.48
N LYS A 262 -16.02 -21.27 -8.19
CA LYS A 262 -16.03 -22.32 -9.22
C LYS A 262 -17.24 -22.17 -10.15
N GLU A 263 -18.43 -21.84 -9.63
CA GLU A 263 -19.61 -21.55 -10.45
C GLU A 263 -19.36 -20.32 -11.34
N LEU A 264 -18.91 -19.20 -10.76
CA LEU A 264 -18.62 -17.99 -11.53
C LEU A 264 -17.55 -18.23 -12.60
N ARG A 265 -16.56 -19.05 -12.33
CA ARG A 265 -15.50 -19.42 -13.28
C ARG A 265 -16.05 -20.28 -14.42
N LYS A 266 -16.87 -21.29 -14.08
CA LYS A 266 -17.54 -22.16 -15.05
C LYS A 266 -18.45 -21.37 -16.01
N ASP A 267 -19.16 -20.37 -15.50
CA ASP A 267 -20.11 -19.55 -16.26
C ASP A 267 -19.43 -18.36 -16.96
N ASN A 268 -18.08 -18.31 -16.98
CA ASN A 268 -17.28 -17.24 -17.55
C ASN A 268 -17.59 -15.86 -16.98
N VAL A 269 -18.07 -15.78 -15.74
CA VAL A 269 -18.31 -14.56 -14.99
C VAL A 269 -17.03 -14.07 -14.33
N LEU A 270 -16.28 -14.97 -13.71
CA LEU A 270 -14.93 -14.72 -13.20
C LEU A 270 -13.91 -14.85 -14.34
N HIS A 271 -13.10 -13.82 -14.54
CA HIS A 271 -12.11 -13.77 -15.61
C HIS A 271 -11.14 -14.96 -15.56
N PRO A 272 -10.77 -15.57 -16.71
CA PRO A 272 -9.87 -16.74 -16.73
C PRO A 272 -8.52 -16.49 -16.08
N ASP A 273 -7.97 -15.30 -16.18
CA ASP A 273 -6.67 -14.95 -15.62
C ASP A 273 -6.75 -14.42 -14.17
N TRP A 274 -7.86 -14.67 -13.46
CA TRP A 274 -8.09 -14.12 -12.13
C TRP A 274 -6.94 -14.34 -11.13
N ALA A 275 -6.27 -15.48 -11.22
CA ALA A 275 -5.17 -15.84 -10.32
C ALA A 275 -3.79 -15.25 -10.73
N VAL A 276 -3.69 -14.66 -11.93
CA VAL A 276 -2.42 -14.15 -12.47
C VAL A 276 -2.54 -12.73 -13.04
N MET A 277 -3.72 -12.12 -12.97
CA MET A 277 -3.99 -10.81 -13.55
C MET A 277 -3.13 -9.72 -12.92
N LYS A 278 -2.37 -9.03 -13.75
CA LYS A 278 -1.55 -7.88 -13.35
C LYS A 278 -2.36 -6.59 -13.38
N ASP A 279 -1.86 -5.55 -12.72
CA ASP A 279 -2.50 -4.23 -12.66
C ASP A 279 -2.73 -3.65 -14.06
N GLU A 280 -1.73 -3.71 -14.95
CA GLU A 280 -1.83 -3.15 -16.29
C GLU A 280 -2.89 -3.88 -17.15
N THR A 281 -3.02 -5.21 -16.99
CA THR A 281 -4.05 -6.00 -17.68
C THR A 281 -5.44 -5.62 -17.17
N TRP A 282 -5.60 -5.52 -15.86
CA TRP A 282 -6.85 -5.11 -15.21
C TRP A 282 -7.26 -3.69 -15.64
N GLU A 283 -6.34 -2.74 -15.63
CA GLU A 283 -6.56 -1.36 -16.11
C GLU A 283 -6.97 -1.34 -17.59
N GLY A 284 -6.28 -2.11 -18.42
CA GLY A 284 -6.60 -2.23 -19.85
C GLY A 284 -7.99 -2.80 -20.11
N LEU A 285 -8.44 -3.77 -19.29
CA LEU A 285 -9.81 -4.31 -19.37
C LEU A 285 -10.84 -3.25 -19.00
N LEU A 286 -10.65 -2.52 -17.93
CA LEU A 286 -11.55 -1.44 -17.50
C LEU A 286 -11.62 -0.33 -18.56
N ALA A 287 -10.47 0.11 -19.08
CA ALA A 287 -10.39 1.15 -20.10
C ALA A 287 -11.06 0.74 -21.43
N SER A 288 -11.01 -0.56 -21.77
CA SER A 288 -11.65 -1.11 -22.98
C SER A 288 -13.09 -1.53 -22.76
N ASN A 289 -13.73 -1.11 -21.66
CA ASN A 289 -15.11 -1.47 -21.30
C ASN A 289 -15.32 -2.99 -21.18
N LYS A 290 -14.31 -3.71 -20.67
CA LYS A 290 -14.33 -5.16 -20.41
C LYS A 290 -14.11 -5.40 -18.92
N GLY A 291 -15.13 -5.87 -18.25
CA GLY A 291 -15.15 -5.95 -16.79
C GLY A 291 -15.99 -4.85 -16.18
N SER A 292 -16.87 -5.24 -15.29
CA SER A 292 -17.87 -4.35 -14.69
C SER A 292 -18.08 -4.56 -13.20
N PHE A 293 -17.27 -5.44 -12.61
CA PHE A 293 -17.27 -5.70 -11.17
C PHE A 293 -15.83 -5.99 -10.69
N THR A 294 -15.51 -5.40 -9.58
CA THR A 294 -14.23 -5.64 -8.85
C THR A 294 -14.45 -5.44 -7.36
N VAL A 295 -13.52 -5.93 -6.55
CA VAL A 295 -13.50 -5.68 -5.10
C VAL A 295 -12.24 -4.90 -4.76
N ASP A 296 -12.33 -3.59 -4.65
CA ASP A 296 -11.17 -2.73 -4.44
C ASP A 296 -11.56 -1.44 -3.70
N ARG A 297 -10.60 -0.54 -3.54
CA ARG A 297 -10.86 0.81 -3.06
C ARG A 297 -11.44 1.66 -4.18
N MET A 298 -12.49 2.40 -3.89
CA MET A 298 -13.21 3.19 -4.89
C MET A 298 -12.33 4.26 -5.57
N ASN A 299 -11.33 4.81 -4.86
CA ASN A 299 -10.41 5.78 -5.45
C ASN A 299 -9.57 5.21 -6.59
N ILE A 300 -9.23 3.91 -6.55
CA ILE A 300 -8.48 3.27 -7.64
C ILE A 300 -9.27 3.31 -8.95
N ILE A 301 -10.59 3.17 -8.89
CA ILE A 301 -11.46 3.32 -10.06
C ILE A 301 -11.48 4.78 -10.53
N GLY A 302 -11.60 5.73 -9.60
CA GLY A 302 -11.58 7.16 -9.90
C GLY A 302 -10.23 7.65 -10.47
N ASP A 303 -9.13 7.14 -9.90
CA ASP A 303 -7.77 7.49 -10.30
C ASP A 303 -7.43 7.03 -11.72
N ASN A 304 -8.06 5.95 -12.19
CA ASN A 304 -7.77 5.37 -13.50
C ASN A 304 -8.52 6.04 -14.66
N ASN A 305 -9.24 7.13 -14.41
CA ASN A 305 -9.89 8.00 -15.39
C ASN A 305 -10.46 7.25 -16.61
N PHE A 306 -11.23 6.21 -16.31
CA PHE A 306 -12.03 5.52 -17.31
C PHE A 306 -13.08 6.48 -17.86
N ASP A 307 -13.72 6.12 -18.95
CA ASP A 307 -14.75 6.94 -19.58
C ASP A 307 -15.68 7.54 -18.52
N LYS A 308 -15.84 8.88 -18.52
CA LYS A 308 -16.65 9.62 -17.56
C LYS A 308 -18.14 9.23 -17.59
N SER A 309 -18.58 8.52 -18.63
CA SER A 309 -19.92 7.95 -18.70
C SER A 309 -20.09 6.70 -17.81
N PHE A 310 -19.00 6.14 -17.29
CA PHE A 310 -19.05 4.96 -16.45
C PHE A 310 -19.46 5.34 -15.02
N ASP A 311 -20.60 4.85 -14.58
CA ASP A 311 -21.12 5.06 -13.22
C ASP A 311 -20.72 3.87 -12.33
N TRP A 312 -19.56 3.95 -11.70
CA TRP A 312 -19.09 2.98 -10.73
C TRP A 312 -19.67 3.24 -9.35
N GLN A 313 -20.34 2.25 -8.78
CA GLN A 313 -21.00 2.36 -7.49
C GLN A 313 -20.57 1.24 -6.54
N PRO A 314 -20.32 1.56 -5.25
CA PRO A 314 -19.99 0.57 -4.24
C PRO A 314 -21.25 -0.18 -3.78
N LEU A 315 -21.06 -1.44 -3.40
CA LEU A 315 -22.06 -2.27 -2.75
C LEU A 315 -21.66 -2.56 -1.30
N VAL A 316 -22.63 -2.84 -0.45
CA VAL A 316 -22.38 -3.46 0.87
C VAL A 316 -22.13 -4.95 0.68
N TYR A 317 -21.45 -5.57 1.65
CA TYR A 317 -21.17 -7.01 1.62
C TYR A 317 -22.47 -7.83 1.51
N PRO A 318 -22.45 -8.96 0.78
CA PRO A 318 -23.63 -9.80 0.64
C PRO A 318 -24.02 -10.51 1.94
N GLU A 319 -25.28 -10.88 2.05
CA GLU A 319 -25.74 -11.83 3.05
C GLU A 319 -25.38 -13.25 2.64
N ILE A 320 -24.79 -13.98 3.57
CA ILE A 320 -24.40 -15.37 3.44
C ILE A 320 -25.15 -16.16 4.51
N ASN A 321 -25.98 -17.11 4.09
CA ASN A 321 -26.82 -17.90 5.00
C ASN A 321 -27.68 -17.05 5.95
N GLY A 322 -28.23 -15.94 5.43
CA GLY A 322 -29.06 -15.00 6.20
C GLY A 322 -28.30 -14.08 7.14
N LYS A 323 -26.97 -14.05 7.04
CA LYS A 323 -26.10 -13.18 7.84
C LYS A 323 -25.25 -12.30 6.96
N ARG A 324 -25.17 -11.00 7.30
CA ARG A 324 -24.26 -10.06 6.68
C ARG A 324 -23.12 -9.75 7.63
N TYR A 325 -21.90 -9.90 7.14
CA TYR A 325 -20.70 -9.62 7.92
C TYR A 325 -20.28 -8.17 7.82
N LEU A 326 -19.64 -7.67 8.88
CA LEU A 326 -19.14 -6.30 8.94
C LEU A 326 -17.94 -6.13 7.99
N GLN A 327 -17.94 -5.02 7.27
CA GLN A 327 -16.80 -4.66 6.43
C GLN A 327 -15.60 -4.22 7.30
N PRO A 328 -14.37 -4.62 6.93
CA PRO A 328 -13.19 -4.06 7.58
C PRO A 328 -13.08 -2.57 7.20
N LYS A 329 -12.75 -1.74 8.16
CA LYS A 329 -12.35 -0.35 7.91
C LYS A 329 -10.86 -0.28 7.58
N THR A 330 -10.42 0.84 7.04
CA THR A 330 -8.99 1.14 6.96
C THR A 330 -8.46 1.31 8.39
N PRO A 331 -7.39 0.61 8.78
CA PRO A 331 -6.79 0.77 10.10
C PRO A 331 -6.32 2.22 10.32
N TYR A 332 -6.27 2.66 11.58
CA TYR A 332 -5.75 3.99 11.92
C TYR A 332 -4.25 4.14 11.68
N ILE A 333 -3.56 3.03 11.59
CA ILE A 333 -2.11 2.96 11.42
C ILE A 333 -1.79 1.96 10.32
N SER A 334 -0.80 2.27 9.49
CA SER A 334 -0.27 1.33 8.52
C SER A 334 0.53 0.24 9.23
N ASP A 335 0.43 -0.98 8.73
CA ASP A 335 1.26 -2.12 9.10
C ASP A 335 2.69 -2.06 8.54
N SER A 336 3.04 -0.99 7.86
CA SER A 336 4.34 -0.73 7.25
C SER A 336 4.92 0.61 7.69
N GLY A 337 6.21 0.80 7.47
CA GLY A 337 6.87 2.04 7.85
C GLY A 337 8.12 2.36 7.04
N TRP A 338 8.62 3.56 7.25
CA TRP A 338 9.89 4.04 6.74
C TRP A 338 10.93 3.96 7.85
N VAL A 339 12.19 3.75 7.49
CA VAL A 339 13.23 3.48 8.47
C VAL A 339 14.47 4.33 8.21
N ILE A 340 15.27 4.54 9.27
CA ILE A 340 16.58 5.19 9.19
C ILE A 340 17.66 4.12 9.36
N ASN A 341 18.70 4.16 8.55
CA ASN A 341 19.89 3.32 8.68
C ASN A 341 20.63 3.64 9.99
N ALA A 342 20.75 2.65 10.87
CA ALA A 342 21.44 2.81 12.15
C ALA A 342 22.94 3.15 11.99
N ASN A 343 23.55 2.79 10.85
CA ASN A 343 24.96 2.96 10.56
C ASN A 343 25.28 4.21 9.70
N ALA A 344 24.29 5.08 9.45
CA ALA A 344 24.51 6.33 8.74
C ALA A 344 25.34 7.33 9.60
N PRO A 345 25.99 8.32 8.99
CA PRO A 345 26.65 9.39 9.72
C PRO A 345 25.70 10.07 10.71
N LYS A 346 26.22 10.42 11.90
CA LYS A 346 25.38 10.99 12.96
C LYS A 346 24.61 12.24 12.53
N GLU A 347 25.22 13.12 11.76
CA GLU A 347 24.58 14.35 11.27
C GLU A 347 23.44 14.02 10.32
N GLU A 348 23.57 13.00 9.47
CA GLU A 348 22.50 12.55 8.57
C GLU A 348 21.36 11.91 9.38
N ILE A 349 21.65 11.13 10.42
CA ILE A 349 20.63 10.59 11.34
C ILE A 349 19.86 11.73 12.02
N ASP A 350 20.58 12.72 12.56
CA ASP A 350 19.95 13.87 13.24
C ASP A 350 19.03 14.64 12.27
N LYS A 351 19.46 14.85 11.03
CA LYS A 351 18.65 15.48 9.98
C LYS A 351 17.48 14.61 9.51
N ALA A 352 17.64 13.30 9.45
CA ALA A 352 16.56 12.40 9.13
C ALA A 352 15.48 12.37 10.23
N LEU A 353 15.88 12.41 11.50
CA LEU A 353 14.93 12.55 12.61
C LEU A 353 14.15 13.89 12.54
N GLU A 354 14.84 14.99 12.27
CA GLU A 354 14.23 16.30 12.06
C GLU A 354 13.25 16.27 10.88
N PHE A 355 13.64 15.67 9.75
CA PHE A 355 12.79 15.48 8.57
C PHE A 355 11.51 14.72 8.91
N PHE A 356 11.60 13.57 9.58
CA PHE A 356 10.41 12.82 9.93
C PHE A 356 9.54 13.56 10.93
N ASN A 357 10.11 14.16 11.96
CA ASN A 357 9.31 14.94 12.91
C ASN A 357 8.56 16.10 12.22
N PHE A 358 9.18 16.73 11.22
CA PHE A 358 8.58 17.76 10.40
C PHE A 358 7.40 17.25 9.56
N LEU A 359 7.49 16.02 9.04
CA LEU A 359 6.40 15.40 8.27
C LEU A 359 5.15 15.12 9.12
N TYR A 360 5.30 14.94 10.43
CA TYR A 360 4.16 14.71 11.34
C TYR A 360 3.61 16.00 11.97
N ALA A 361 4.18 17.16 11.72
CA ALA A 361 3.67 18.42 12.24
C ALA A 361 2.30 18.76 11.62
N ASP A 362 1.30 19.10 12.44
CA ASP A 362 -0.07 19.38 11.99
C ASP A 362 -0.11 20.51 10.96
N GLU A 363 0.69 21.56 11.17
CA GLU A 363 0.79 22.71 10.28
C GLU A 363 1.36 22.42 8.89
N ASN A 364 1.98 21.25 8.73
CA ASN A 364 2.57 20.84 7.46
C ASN A 364 1.65 19.91 6.64
N GLN A 365 0.62 19.33 7.27
CA GLN A 365 -0.22 18.33 6.61
C GLN A 365 -0.89 18.86 5.35
N GLU A 366 -1.39 20.09 5.37
CA GLU A 366 -2.02 20.69 4.20
C GLU A 366 -1.04 20.84 3.03
N LYS A 367 0.17 21.33 3.31
CA LYS A 367 1.19 21.48 2.25
C LYS A 367 1.63 20.14 1.68
N LEU A 368 1.73 19.13 2.53
CA LEU A 368 2.07 17.77 2.11
C LEU A 368 0.94 17.11 1.30
N ALA A 369 -0.33 17.38 1.64
CA ALA A 369 -1.49 16.79 1.00
C ALA A 369 -1.87 17.46 -0.32
N ILE A 370 -2.02 18.79 -0.32
CA ILE A 370 -2.61 19.55 -1.42
C ILE A 370 -1.72 20.68 -1.96
N GLY A 371 -0.57 20.93 -1.33
CA GLY A 371 0.41 21.91 -1.78
C GLY A 371 0.22 23.30 -1.19
N PHE A 372 0.43 24.33 -2.01
CA PHE A 372 0.59 25.70 -1.55
C PHE A 372 -0.50 26.59 -2.13
N GLU A 373 -1.18 27.34 -1.26
CA GLU A 373 -2.17 28.32 -1.68
C GLU A 373 -1.53 29.38 -2.60
N GLY A 374 -2.23 29.73 -3.68
CA GLY A 374 -1.72 30.61 -4.74
C GLY A 374 -0.76 29.94 -5.74
N LYS A 375 -0.35 28.69 -5.52
CA LYS A 375 0.46 27.88 -6.46
C LYS A 375 -0.28 26.67 -6.98
N THR A 376 -0.79 25.83 -6.09
CA THR A 376 -1.50 24.61 -6.45
C THR A 376 -3.01 24.75 -6.33
N PHE A 377 -3.48 25.58 -5.42
CA PHE A 377 -4.91 25.86 -5.21
C PHE A 377 -5.14 27.29 -4.69
N THR A 378 -6.42 27.72 -4.71
CA THR A 378 -6.93 28.90 -3.98
C THR A 378 -8.15 28.50 -3.17
N ARG A 379 -8.53 29.32 -2.18
CA ARG A 379 -9.75 29.16 -1.39
C ARG A 379 -10.72 30.32 -1.66
N GLU A 380 -12.00 30.00 -1.76
CA GLU A 380 -13.05 31.03 -1.79
C GLU A 380 -13.21 31.69 -0.42
N ASN A 381 -12.93 30.96 0.66
CA ASN A 381 -12.91 31.47 2.02
C ASN A 381 -11.65 30.97 2.76
N PRO A 382 -10.70 31.87 3.09
CA PRO A 382 -9.43 31.48 3.72
C PRO A 382 -9.58 30.84 5.11
N ASN A 383 -10.75 30.98 5.74
CA ASN A 383 -11.00 30.44 7.09
C ASN A 383 -11.69 29.06 7.09
N THR A 384 -11.94 28.45 5.94
CA THR A 384 -12.55 27.14 5.82
C THR A 384 -11.75 26.24 4.88
N GLN A 385 -11.73 24.95 5.16
CA GLN A 385 -11.17 23.95 4.24
C GLN A 385 -12.11 23.67 3.06
N ALA A 386 -13.33 24.16 3.09
CA ALA A 386 -14.29 24.07 2.00
C ALA A 386 -13.97 25.09 0.89
N GLY A 387 -14.29 24.71 -0.35
CA GLY A 387 -14.16 25.62 -1.49
C GLY A 387 -12.75 25.70 -2.07
N ILE A 388 -11.97 24.63 -2.01
CA ILE A 388 -10.70 24.51 -2.71
C ILE A 388 -10.95 24.60 -4.23
N LYS A 389 -10.33 25.57 -4.87
CA LYS A 389 -10.28 25.73 -6.31
C LYS A 389 -8.86 25.47 -6.79
N TRP A 390 -8.70 24.43 -7.58
CA TRP A 390 -7.40 24.05 -8.11
C TRP A 390 -6.88 25.03 -9.16
N LEU A 391 -5.63 25.41 -9.04
CA LEU A 391 -4.89 26.22 -10.01
C LEU A 391 -4.09 25.35 -10.98
N ILE A 392 -3.94 24.08 -10.65
CA ILE A 392 -3.25 23.06 -11.45
C ILE A 392 -4.27 22.03 -11.93
N GLN A 393 -3.95 21.37 -13.02
CA GLN A 393 -4.74 20.26 -13.53
C GLN A 393 -4.38 19.02 -12.71
N ILE A 394 -5.19 18.69 -11.69
CA ILE A 394 -4.93 17.55 -10.80
C ILE A 394 -5.11 16.24 -11.57
N TYR A 395 -6.09 16.25 -12.50
CA TYR A 395 -6.45 15.11 -13.34
C TYR A 395 -6.83 15.62 -14.72
N GLY A 396 -6.06 15.28 -15.73
CA GLY A 396 -6.31 15.71 -17.10
C GLY A 396 -7.40 14.92 -17.81
N GLU A 397 -7.88 15.49 -18.93
CA GLU A 397 -8.85 14.81 -19.80
C GLU A 397 -8.26 13.60 -20.53
N ASN A 398 -6.91 13.52 -20.61
CA ASN A 398 -6.14 12.43 -21.21
C ASN A 398 -5.35 11.68 -20.12
N ALA A 399 -6.04 10.96 -19.32
CA ALA A 399 -5.62 10.41 -18.02
C ALA A 399 -4.45 9.42 -18.01
N GLY A 400 -3.77 9.19 -19.09
CA GLY A 400 -2.58 8.36 -19.09
C GLY A 400 -1.41 8.94 -18.28
N ASN A 401 -1.23 10.27 -18.30
CA ASN A 401 -0.04 10.93 -17.73
C ASN A 401 -0.35 12.04 -16.70
N ASP A 402 -1.60 12.49 -16.56
CA ASP A 402 -1.91 13.69 -15.78
C ASP A 402 -2.36 13.42 -14.33
N LYS A 403 -2.55 12.15 -13.95
CA LYS A 403 -2.76 11.71 -12.55
C LYS A 403 -1.72 12.23 -11.58
N ALA A 404 -0.67 12.67 -12.17
CA ALA A 404 0.56 12.86 -11.49
C ALA A 404 0.94 14.31 -11.33
N GLU A 405 0.18 15.29 -11.83
CA GLU A 405 0.63 16.68 -11.72
C GLU A 405 0.82 17.09 -10.27
N LEU A 406 -0.18 16.87 -9.42
CA LEU A 406 -0.06 17.17 -7.99
C LEU A 406 1.08 16.40 -7.35
N LEU A 407 1.18 15.10 -7.69
CA LEU A 407 2.12 14.18 -7.09
C LEU A 407 3.52 14.27 -7.68
N PHE A 408 3.64 14.30 -9.01
CA PHE A 408 4.92 14.21 -9.70
C PHE A 408 5.54 15.57 -9.99
N LYS A 409 4.77 16.56 -10.42
CA LYS A 409 5.29 17.90 -10.63
C LYS A 409 5.44 18.69 -9.33
N HIS A 410 4.57 18.44 -8.37
CA HIS A 410 4.54 19.22 -7.13
C HIS A 410 5.02 18.45 -5.91
N GLY A 411 5.15 17.12 -5.99
CA GLY A 411 5.66 16.25 -4.92
C GLY A 411 4.70 16.03 -3.76
N ASN A 412 3.42 16.41 -3.92
CA ASN A 412 2.40 16.23 -2.90
C ASN A 412 2.10 14.74 -2.70
N GLN A 413 1.72 14.36 -1.49
CA GLN A 413 1.42 12.98 -1.05
C GLN A 413 2.63 12.03 -1.01
N ALA A 414 3.75 12.33 -1.68
CA ALA A 414 4.95 11.51 -1.68
C ALA A 414 5.50 11.28 -0.27
N PHE A 415 5.47 12.33 0.55
CA PHE A 415 6.01 12.32 1.91
C PHE A 415 4.92 12.39 3.00
N THR A 416 3.64 12.30 2.63
CA THR A 416 2.53 12.37 3.60
C THR A 416 2.58 11.19 4.57
N ARG A 417 2.69 11.49 5.87
CA ARG A 417 2.68 10.50 6.95
C ARG A 417 1.38 10.48 7.75
N VAL A 418 0.57 11.50 7.61
CA VAL A 418 -0.76 11.59 8.20
C VAL A 418 -1.75 11.85 7.09
N GLN A 419 -2.63 10.89 6.81
CA GLN A 419 -3.69 11.09 5.84
C GLN A 419 -4.86 11.79 6.53
N THR A 420 -5.16 12.98 6.06
CA THR A 420 -6.22 13.84 6.57
C THR A 420 -7.47 13.78 5.69
N LYS A 421 -8.56 14.41 6.14
CA LYS A 421 -9.74 14.61 5.32
C LYS A 421 -9.44 15.38 4.02
N LEU A 422 -8.46 16.31 4.06
CA LEU A 422 -8.02 17.05 2.88
C LEU A 422 -7.47 16.15 1.78
N ASP A 423 -6.72 15.11 2.14
CA ASP A 423 -6.20 14.14 1.18
C ASP A 423 -7.32 13.39 0.45
N ILE A 424 -8.46 13.24 1.11
CA ILE A 424 -9.64 12.55 0.56
C ILE A 424 -10.47 13.52 -0.27
N GLU A 425 -10.75 14.72 0.25
CA GLU A 425 -11.54 15.75 -0.45
C GLU A 425 -10.81 16.31 -1.67
N ALA A 426 -9.49 16.19 -1.71
CA ALA A 426 -8.66 16.50 -2.86
C ALA A 426 -8.72 15.45 -3.97
N GLN A 427 -9.33 14.28 -3.73
CA GLN A 427 -9.52 13.27 -4.77
C GLN A 427 -10.52 13.77 -5.83
N PRO A 428 -10.34 13.41 -7.10
CA PRO A 428 -11.16 13.95 -8.19
C PRO A 428 -12.57 13.37 -8.22
N GLY A 429 -13.46 14.11 -8.85
CA GLY A 429 -14.78 13.65 -9.24
C GLY A 429 -15.73 13.44 -8.07
N THR A 430 -16.63 12.47 -8.24
CA THR A 430 -17.69 12.15 -7.27
C THR A 430 -17.23 11.17 -6.19
N PHE A 431 -16.03 10.65 -6.28
CA PHE A 431 -15.50 9.61 -5.39
C PHE A 431 -15.69 9.93 -3.89
N PRO A 432 -15.28 11.11 -3.39
CA PRO A 432 -15.42 11.38 -1.95
C PRO A 432 -16.88 11.30 -1.50
N LYS A 433 -17.79 11.91 -2.25
CA LYS A 433 -19.22 11.89 -1.91
C LYS A 433 -19.79 10.48 -1.91
N VAL A 434 -19.51 9.70 -2.95
CA VAL A 434 -20.00 8.32 -3.07
C VAL A 434 -19.53 7.47 -1.89
N MET A 435 -18.29 7.64 -1.45
CA MET A 435 -17.74 6.89 -0.33
C MET A 435 -18.28 7.35 1.03
N TYR A 436 -18.50 8.65 1.25
CA TYR A 436 -19.16 9.14 2.46
C TYR A 436 -20.61 8.62 2.54
N ASP A 437 -21.36 8.68 1.44
CA ASP A 437 -22.73 8.12 1.38
C ASP A 437 -22.72 6.61 1.70
N GLN A 438 -21.69 5.87 1.25
CA GLN A 438 -21.53 4.45 1.55
C GLN A 438 -21.18 4.19 3.02
N VAL A 439 -20.31 5.00 3.61
CA VAL A 439 -20.00 4.92 5.05
C VAL A 439 -21.25 5.13 5.90
N ASP A 440 -22.06 6.13 5.56
CA ASP A 440 -23.30 6.40 6.27
C ASP A 440 -24.30 5.24 6.13
N LYS A 441 -24.36 4.64 4.94
CA LYS A 441 -25.18 3.44 4.69
C LYS A 441 -24.68 2.25 5.52
N ILE A 442 -23.39 1.98 5.57
CA ILE A 442 -22.80 0.91 6.39
C ILE A 442 -23.13 1.13 7.87
N LYS A 443 -22.94 2.35 8.39
CA LYS A 443 -23.26 2.67 9.78
C LYS A 443 -24.74 2.47 10.09
N LYS A 444 -25.62 2.89 9.16
CA LYS A 444 -27.07 2.77 9.32
C LYS A 444 -27.55 1.32 9.23
N ASP A 445 -27.11 0.58 8.23
CA ASP A 445 -27.66 -0.74 7.87
C ASP A 445 -26.99 -1.88 8.66
N LEU A 446 -25.72 -1.70 9.09
CA LEU A 446 -24.89 -2.72 9.73
C LEU A 446 -24.44 -2.33 11.15
N GLY A 447 -24.72 -1.11 11.62
CA GLY A 447 -24.27 -0.63 12.91
C GLY A 447 -22.81 -0.17 12.96
N GLY A 448 -22.08 -0.28 11.84
CA GLY A 448 -20.67 0.15 11.73
C GLY A 448 -19.78 -0.79 10.96
N PHE A 449 -18.49 -0.65 11.19
CA PHE A 449 -17.43 -1.47 10.60
C PHE A 449 -16.98 -2.56 11.59
N ARG A 450 -16.22 -3.53 11.05
CA ARG A 450 -15.54 -4.55 11.84
C ARG A 450 -14.66 -3.89 12.91
N PRO A 451 -14.63 -4.39 14.14
CA PRO A 451 -13.66 -3.98 15.15
C PRO A 451 -12.22 -4.14 14.68
N ASP A 452 -11.32 -3.36 15.26
CA ASP A 452 -9.89 -3.49 14.97
C ASP A 452 -9.37 -4.86 15.40
N THR A 453 -8.46 -5.42 14.62
CA THR A 453 -7.75 -6.65 14.97
C THR A 453 -6.88 -6.39 16.21
N PRO A 454 -6.96 -7.24 17.25
CA PRO A 454 -6.03 -7.17 18.36
C PRO A 454 -4.58 -7.29 17.86
N VAL A 455 -3.71 -6.52 18.46
CA VAL A 455 -2.28 -6.56 18.11
C VAL A 455 -1.60 -7.65 18.92
N LEU A 456 -0.88 -8.52 18.21
CA LEU A 456 -0.01 -9.53 18.82
C LEU A 456 1.44 -9.07 18.67
N SER A 457 2.17 -9.08 19.77
CA SER A 457 3.62 -8.94 19.77
C SER A 457 4.25 -10.32 19.86
N PHE A 458 5.14 -10.64 18.93
CA PHE A 458 5.85 -11.92 18.88
C PHE A 458 7.33 -11.72 19.18
N THR A 459 7.92 -12.65 19.88
CA THR A 459 9.37 -12.77 19.97
C THR A 459 9.97 -13.19 18.62
N THR A 460 11.28 -13.02 18.46
CA THR A 460 11.98 -13.45 17.24
C THR A 460 11.81 -14.97 17.00
N GLU A 461 11.88 -15.77 18.07
CA GLU A 461 11.71 -17.21 18.03
C GLU A 461 10.30 -17.60 17.60
N GLU A 462 9.26 -16.94 18.14
CA GLU A 462 7.86 -17.15 17.76
C GLU A 462 7.62 -16.78 16.29
N LEU A 463 8.17 -15.65 15.81
CA LEU A 463 8.09 -15.25 14.41
C LEU A 463 8.77 -16.27 13.47
N ASP A 464 9.90 -16.85 13.87
CA ASP A 464 10.59 -17.86 13.08
C ASP A 464 9.79 -19.17 13.01
N VAL A 465 9.13 -19.58 14.10
CA VAL A 465 8.22 -20.74 14.14
C VAL A 465 7.02 -20.46 13.25
N LEU A 466 6.37 -19.32 13.42
CA LEU A 466 5.19 -18.91 12.64
C LEU A 466 5.49 -18.91 11.15
N THR A 467 6.57 -18.21 10.75
CA THR A 467 6.98 -18.11 9.34
C THR A 467 7.22 -19.48 8.70
N LYS A 468 7.90 -20.39 9.42
CA LYS A 468 8.18 -21.75 8.91
C LYS A 468 6.91 -22.61 8.81
N SER A 469 6.04 -22.51 9.79
CA SER A 469 4.80 -23.31 9.84
C SER A 469 3.81 -22.82 8.79
N GLU A 470 3.65 -21.51 8.65
CA GLU A 470 2.72 -20.94 7.68
C GLU A 470 3.16 -21.12 6.23
N ALA A 471 4.46 -21.08 5.93
CA ALA A 471 4.94 -21.17 4.56
C ALA A 471 4.47 -22.45 3.84
N GLY A 472 4.56 -23.59 4.51
CA GLY A 472 4.10 -24.88 3.97
C GLY A 472 2.58 -24.93 3.81
N LEU A 473 1.86 -24.53 4.85
CA LEU A 473 0.39 -24.50 4.85
C LEU A 473 -0.15 -23.55 3.79
N ASN A 474 0.41 -22.34 3.69
CA ASN A 474 -0.04 -21.34 2.72
C ASN A 474 0.17 -21.80 1.27
N THR A 475 1.32 -22.40 0.96
CA THR A 475 1.57 -22.96 -0.39
C THR A 475 0.58 -24.07 -0.71
N PHE A 476 0.40 -25.02 0.20
CA PHE A 476 -0.55 -26.11 0.03
C PHE A 476 -1.98 -25.60 -0.15
N PHE A 477 -2.40 -24.65 0.68
CA PHE A 477 -3.72 -24.01 0.63
C PHE A 477 -3.94 -23.34 -0.73
N ASP A 478 -3.03 -22.46 -1.15
CA ASP A 478 -3.16 -21.67 -2.37
C ASP A 478 -3.27 -22.57 -3.61
N GLU A 479 -2.38 -23.56 -3.74
CA GLU A 479 -2.42 -24.50 -4.87
C GLU A 479 -3.73 -25.27 -4.94
N ASN A 480 -4.26 -25.73 -3.80
CA ASN A 480 -5.47 -26.53 -3.78
C ASN A 480 -6.73 -25.69 -4.00
N ILE A 481 -6.81 -24.48 -3.44
CA ILE A 481 -7.91 -23.54 -3.72
C ILE A 481 -8.00 -23.23 -5.22
N ILE A 482 -6.88 -22.95 -5.87
CA ILE A 482 -6.85 -22.73 -7.33
C ILE A 482 -7.35 -23.97 -8.07
N LYS A 483 -6.87 -25.19 -7.71
CA LYS A 483 -7.29 -26.45 -8.34
C LYS A 483 -8.79 -26.70 -8.20
N PHE A 484 -9.39 -26.42 -7.04
CA PHE A 484 -10.82 -26.53 -6.84
C PHE A 484 -11.61 -25.56 -7.71
N ILE A 485 -11.22 -24.29 -7.75
CA ILE A 485 -11.91 -23.26 -8.54
C ILE A 485 -11.81 -23.56 -10.04
N GLU A 486 -10.64 -23.99 -10.53
CA GLU A 486 -10.42 -24.37 -11.94
C GLU A 486 -10.97 -25.76 -12.29
N GLY A 487 -11.54 -26.49 -11.31
CA GLY A 487 -12.10 -27.84 -11.55
C GLY A 487 -11.06 -28.93 -11.75
N GLN A 488 -9.79 -28.66 -11.43
CA GLN A 488 -8.68 -29.63 -11.51
C GLN A 488 -8.64 -30.58 -10.30
N ARG A 489 -9.25 -30.18 -9.18
CA ARG A 489 -9.54 -31.02 -8.00
C ARG A 489 -11.05 -31.05 -7.78
N ASP A 490 -11.62 -32.25 -7.61
CA ASP A 490 -13.06 -32.39 -7.45
C ASP A 490 -13.50 -32.03 -6.04
N MET A 491 -14.69 -31.41 -5.91
CA MET A 491 -15.22 -30.98 -4.60
C MET A 491 -15.53 -32.18 -3.66
N SER A 492 -15.66 -33.42 -4.17
CA SER A 492 -15.73 -34.61 -3.34
C SER A 492 -14.45 -34.89 -2.55
N GLU A 493 -13.32 -34.32 -2.95
CA GLU A 493 -12.04 -34.42 -2.25
C GLU A 493 -11.85 -33.34 -1.17
N TRP A 494 -12.88 -32.53 -0.91
CA TRP A 494 -12.78 -31.39 0.02
C TRP A 494 -12.39 -31.84 1.43
N ASP A 495 -13.00 -32.92 1.94
CA ASP A 495 -12.68 -33.40 3.29
C ASP A 495 -11.26 -33.98 3.39
N SER A 496 -10.74 -34.56 2.29
CA SER A 496 -9.33 -34.95 2.20
C SER A 496 -8.42 -33.75 2.27
N PHE A 497 -8.72 -32.69 1.49
CA PHE A 497 -7.96 -31.43 1.51
C PHE A 497 -7.89 -30.83 2.92
N ILE A 498 -9.03 -30.79 3.64
CA ILE A 498 -9.06 -30.26 5.02
C ILE A 498 -8.20 -31.08 5.97
N ASN A 499 -8.21 -32.42 5.80
CA ASN A 499 -7.41 -33.32 6.64
C ASN A 499 -5.91 -33.29 6.30
N GLU A 500 -5.55 -32.91 5.07
CA GLU A 500 -4.17 -32.75 4.63
C GLU A 500 -3.55 -31.43 5.11
N ALA A 501 -4.38 -30.39 5.29
CA ALA A 501 -3.98 -29.05 5.77
C ALA A 501 -3.79 -29.02 7.29
#